data_9e8c5fd07eecec8312119b3a6cca08f0
#
_entry.id   9e8c5fd07eecec8312119b3a6cca08f0
#
_cell.length_a   1.000
_cell.length_b   1.000
_cell.length_c   1.000
_cell.angle_alpha   90.00
_cell.angle_beta   90.00
_cell.angle_gamma   90.00
#
_symmetry.space_group_name_H-M   'P 1'
#
loop_
_entity.id
_entity.type
_entity.pdbx_description
1 polymer ?
#
loop_
_entity_poly.entity_id
_entity_poly.type
_entity_poly.pdbx_seq_one_letter_code
_entity_poly.pdbx_strand_id
1 'polypeptide(L)'
;MAQVTNTYSTYDAVGEREDLSDIIYSISPTDTPFMSGIAKENATAVFHEWQTDALAAAASDNYQIEGDEISFAAPSATTRLGNRTQISRKSVIVSGTLDSVSKAGRNNELAYQISKASKELKRDMETSLTANQAPVTGDDSTPRRLAGLESWIKTNTSKGGGSGADPTTSGTNARTDGTQRAFTEAQLKDVIKQCWDEGGDPSMIMLGSFNKQVLSGFTGGSTRFDPAENKRLVAAVDVYESDFGAMTVVPNRFSRSRSAYVLQPDMWGVAFLRDFQLM
;
A
#
# COMPACT_ATOMS: atom_id res chain seq x y z
N MET A 1 51.72 -13.51 -30.45
CA MET A 1 53.06 -13.41 -29.82
C MET A 1 53.08 -14.44 -28.71
N ALA A 2 54.13 -15.25 -28.64
CA ALA A 2 54.31 -16.23 -27.57
C ALA A 2 54.98 -15.54 -26.36
N GLN A 3 54.66 -15.99 -25.17
CA GLN A 3 55.27 -15.51 -23.92
C GLN A 3 56.76 -15.85 -23.94
N VAL A 4 57.59 -14.94 -23.46
CA VAL A 4 59.05 -15.17 -23.36
C VAL A 4 59.31 -16.33 -22.37
N THR A 5 60.19 -17.27 -22.71
CA THR A 5 60.51 -18.41 -21.88
C THR A 5 61.06 -17.96 -20.52
N ASN A 6 60.57 -18.58 -19.44
CA ASN A 6 60.92 -18.27 -18.03
C ASN A 6 60.35 -16.94 -17.50
N THR A 7 59.29 -16.41 -18.11
CA THR A 7 58.57 -15.25 -17.51
C THR A 7 57.73 -15.76 -16.33
N TYR A 8 58.02 -15.28 -15.12
CA TYR A 8 57.16 -15.48 -13.95
C TYR A 8 55.93 -14.59 -14.10
N SER A 9 54.77 -15.21 -14.22
CA SER A 9 53.50 -14.51 -14.48
C SER A 9 52.51 -14.61 -13.30
N THR A 10 51.43 -13.88 -13.38
CA THR A 10 50.34 -13.97 -12.37
C THR A 10 49.77 -15.39 -12.26
N TYR A 11 49.90 -16.22 -13.30
CA TYR A 11 49.47 -17.63 -13.28
C TYR A 11 50.36 -18.52 -12.40
N ASP A 12 51.58 -18.08 -12.12
CA ASP A 12 52.56 -18.81 -11.33
C ASP A 12 52.69 -18.21 -9.90
N ALA A 13 52.10 -17.03 -9.69
CA ALA A 13 52.18 -16.30 -8.42
C ALA A 13 51.24 -16.92 -7.37
N VAL A 14 51.79 -17.15 -6.18
CA VAL A 14 51.03 -17.60 -4.99
C VAL A 14 50.89 -16.44 -4.04
N GLY A 15 49.66 -16.16 -3.61
CA GLY A 15 49.39 -15.12 -2.63
C GLY A 15 48.84 -13.81 -3.20
N GLU A 16 48.32 -13.82 -4.42
CA GLU A 16 47.50 -12.70 -4.92
C GLU A 16 46.29 -12.49 -4.04
N ARG A 17 46.05 -11.27 -3.64
CA ARG A 17 44.84 -10.89 -2.87
C ARG A 17 43.63 -10.80 -3.80
N GLU A 18 42.53 -11.39 -3.39
CA GLU A 18 41.23 -11.17 -4.02
C GLU A 18 40.86 -9.70 -4.00
N ASP A 19 40.50 -9.16 -5.17
CA ASP A 19 39.98 -7.79 -5.27
C ASP A 19 38.47 -7.80 -5.03
N LEU A 20 38.08 -7.57 -3.79
CA LEU A 20 36.68 -7.45 -3.37
C LEU A 20 36.31 -5.97 -3.21
N SER A 21 35.31 -5.53 -3.93
CA SER A 21 34.77 -4.19 -3.77
C SER A 21 34.20 -3.99 -2.36
N ASP A 22 34.56 -2.88 -1.71
CA ASP A 22 34.04 -2.47 -0.40
C ASP A 22 32.58 -1.94 -0.45
N ILE A 23 31.91 -2.07 -1.61
CA ILE A 23 30.55 -1.57 -1.84
C ILE A 23 29.59 -2.74 -2.03
N ILE A 24 28.48 -2.75 -1.27
CA ILE A 24 27.37 -3.70 -1.43
C ILE A 24 26.25 -3.03 -2.21
N TYR A 25 25.96 -3.51 -3.41
CA TYR A 25 24.86 -3.03 -4.23
C TYR A 25 23.58 -3.76 -3.88
N SER A 26 22.50 -3.00 -3.59
CA SER A 26 21.15 -3.54 -3.36
C SER A 26 20.19 -3.02 -4.42
N ILE A 27 19.57 -3.93 -5.17
CA ILE A 27 18.61 -3.63 -6.24
C ILE A 27 17.16 -3.77 -5.74
N SER A 28 16.98 -4.23 -4.50
CA SER A 28 15.65 -4.50 -3.95
C SER A 28 14.86 -3.21 -3.71
N PRO A 29 13.60 -3.12 -4.17
CA PRO A 29 12.76 -1.96 -3.89
C PRO A 29 12.43 -1.87 -2.40
N THR A 30 12.43 -0.66 -1.86
CA THR A 30 12.15 -0.38 -0.44
C THR A 30 10.97 0.56 -0.23
N ASP A 31 10.35 1.03 -1.32
CA ASP A 31 9.25 1.99 -1.26
C ASP A 31 7.99 1.33 -0.71
N THR A 32 7.36 1.97 0.26
CA THR A 32 6.11 1.55 0.88
C THR A 32 5.11 2.70 0.81
N PRO A 33 4.53 2.97 -0.38
CA PRO A 33 3.78 4.20 -0.62
C PRO A 33 2.48 4.28 0.18
N PHE A 34 1.77 3.17 0.41
CA PHE A 34 0.54 3.17 1.18
C PHE A 34 0.82 3.50 2.65
N MET A 35 1.68 2.74 3.31
CA MET A 35 2.03 2.95 4.72
C MET A 35 2.68 4.32 4.98
N SER A 36 3.36 4.88 3.98
CA SER A 36 4.00 6.20 4.10
C SER A 36 3.03 7.36 3.84
N GLY A 37 1.98 7.12 3.05
CA GLY A 37 1.00 8.14 2.64
C GLY A 37 -0.20 8.29 3.57
N ILE A 38 -0.39 7.38 4.53
CA ILE A 38 -1.52 7.40 5.48
C ILE A 38 -1.08 7.79 6.89
N ALA A 39 -2.05 8.14 7.73
CA ALA A 39 -1.80 8.52 9.12
C ALA A 39 -1.22 7.37 9.96
N LYS A 40 -0.48 7.72 11.00
CA LYS A 40 0.05 6.78 12.00
C LYS A 40 -0.54 7.12 13.35
N GLU A 41 -1.05 6.10 14.03
CA GLU A 41 -1.74 6.21 15.31
C GLU A 41 -1.17 5.21 16.31
N ASN A 42 -1.49 5.39 17.59
CA ASN A 42 -1.13 4.45 18.64
C ASN A 42 -2.35 3.61 19.03
N ALA A 43 -2.20 2.30 19.01
CA ALA A 43 -3.19 1.38 19.56
C ALA A 43 -2.85 1.08 21.02
N THR A 44 -3.86 0.96 21.87
CA THR A 44 -3.72 0.60 23.28
C THR A 44 -4.20 -0.82 23.57
N ALA A 45 -4.89 -1.45 22.62
CA ALA A 45 -5.46 -2.79 22.76
C ALA A 45 -5.16 -3.66 21.54
N VAL A 46 -5.30 -4.97 21.71
CA VAL A 46 -5.17 -5.98 20.64
C VAL A 46 -6.21 -5.78 19.54
N PHE A 47 -7.39 -5.38 19.91
CA PHE A 47 -8.46 -4.98 19.01
C PHE A 47 -8.59 -3.47 19.13
N HIS A 48 -8.14 -2.76 18.09
CA HIS A 48 -8.21 -1.31 17.99
C HIS A 48 -9.56 -0.93 17.40
N GLU A 49 -10.30 -0.07 18.09
CA GLU A 49 -11.67 0.27 17.74
C GLU A 49 -11.85 1.78 17.66
N TRP A 50 -12.76 2.18 16.78
CA TRP A 50 -13.21 3.56 16.62
C TRP A 50 -14.71 3.62 16.35
N GLN A 51 -15.30 4.80 16.50
CA GLN A 51 -16.70 5.04 16.21
C GLN A 51 -16.85 5.83 14.92
N THR A 52 -17.87 5.48 14.16
CA THR A 52 -18.30 6.22 12.97
C THR A 52 -19.72 6.68 13.14
N ASP A 53 -20.03 7.86 12.61
CA ASP A 53 -21.36 8.43 12.57
C ASP A 53 -21.65 8.94 11.16
N ALA A 54 -22.92 9.06 10.81
CA ALA A 54 -23.34 9.56 9.52
C ALA A 54 -24.45 10.59 9.71
N LEU A 55 -24.39 11.67 8.94
CA LEU A 55 -25.49 12.63 8.88
C LEU A 55 -26.69 11.98 8.20
N ALA A 56 -27.88 12.40 8.59
CA ALA A 56 -29.09 12.04 7.87
C ALA A 56 -29.04 12.58 6.43
N ALA A 57 -29.70 11.88 5.52
CA ALA A 57 -29.83 12.36 4.15
C ALA A 57 -30.45 13.77 4.12
N ALA A 58 -29.99 14.59 3.17
CA ALA A 58 -30.57 15.91 2.98
C ALA A 58 -32.06 15.79 2.57
N ALA A 59 -32.94 16.49 3.26
CA ALA A 59 -34.35 16.51 2.96
C ALA A 59 -34.70 17.84 2.26
N SER A 60 -35.36 17.75 1.13
CA SER A 60 -35.82 18.91 0.35
C SER A 60 -37.18 19.47 0.86
N ASP A 61 -37.82 18.73 1.74
CA ASP A 61 -39.18 19.00 2.27
C ASP A 61 -39.18 19.38 3.77
N ASN A 62 -38.03 19.84 4.30
CA ASN A 62 -37.89 20.28 5.68
C ASN A 62 -38.47 21.72 5.84
N TYR A 63 -39.76 21.89 5.53
CA TYR A 63 -40.53 23.09 5.77
C TYR A 63 -41.72 22.73 6.66
N GLN A 64 -42.08 23.66 7.54
CA GLN A 64 -43.12 23.44 8.56
C GLN A 64 -44.20 24.51 8.46
N ILE A 65 -45.37 24.19 8.95
CA ILE A 65 -46.50 25.11 9.03
C ILE A 65 -46.24 26.05 10.23
N GLU A 66 -46.57 27.33 10.05
CA GLU A 66 -46.50 28.30 11.14
C GLU A 66 -47.42 27.89 12.30
N GLY A 67 -46.86 27.73 13.48
CA GLY A 67 -47.59 27.31 14.69
C GLY A 67 -47.75 25.79 14.85
N ASP A 68 -47.03 24.98 14.04
CA ASP A 68 -47.01 23.53 14.19
C ASP A 68 -46.28 23.07 15.45
N GLU A 69 -46.69 21.96 16.02
CA GLU A 69 -46.10 21.37 17.22
C GLU A 69 -44.86 20.56 16.86
N ILE A 70 -43.73 20.82 17.53
CA ILE A 70 -42.47 20.17 17.27
C ILE A 70 -42.52 18.70 17.70
N SER A 71 -42.27 17.78 16.79
CA SER A 71 -42.04 16.36 17.10
C SER A 71 -40.56 16.09 17.27
N PHE A 72 -40.18 15.35 18.32
CA PHE A 72 -38.82 15.00 18.63
C PHE A 72 -38.50 13.58 18.05
N ALA A 73 -37.52 13.50 17.18
CA ALA A 73 -36.98 12.22 16.71
C ALA A 73 -35.80 11.76 17.59
N ALA A 74 -35.71 10.48 17.86
CA ALA A 74 -34.55 9.93 18.56
C ALA A 74 -33.30 10.01 17.65
N PRO A 75 -32.14 10.48 18.17
CA PRO A 75 -30.90 10.47 17.40
C PRO A 75 -30.42 9.03 17.11
N SER A 76 -29.78 8.84 16.00
CA SER A 76 -29.15 7.56 15.67
C SER A 76 -27.90 7.33 16.54
N ALA A 77 -27.68 6.10 16.97
CA ALA A 77 -26.46 5.74 17.68
C ALA A 77 -25.28 5.61 16.72
N THR A 78 -24.09 5.96 17.20
CA THR A 78 -22.83 5.75 16.46
C THR A 78 -22.55 4.27 16.23
N THR A 79 -21.88 3.95 15.13
CA THR A 79 -21.47 2.58 14.81
C THR A 79 -20.01 2.37 15.24
N ARG A 80 -19.74 1.25 15.92
CA ARG A 80 -18.41 0.87 16.39
C ARG A 80 -17.78 -0.08 15.38
N LEU A 81 -16.61 0.28 14.90
CA LEU A 81 -15.78 -0.50 14.00
C LEU A 81 -14.43 -0.77 14.65
N GLY A 82 -13.72 -1.80 14.19
CA GLY A 82 -12.40 -2.08 14.72
C GLY A 82 -11.62 -3.08 13.88
N ASN A 83 -10.30 -3.05 14.04
CA ASN A 83 -9.37 -3.96 13.40
C ASN A 83 -8.43 -4.60 14.43
N ARG A 84 -7.89 -5.77 14.09
CA ARG A 84 -6.96 -6.48 14.97
C ARG A 84 -5.53 -6.07 14.68
N THR A 85 -4.73 -5.94 15.74
CA THR A 85 -3.29 -5.74 15.60
C THR A 85 -2.63 -7.05 15.17
N GLN A 86 -1.62 -6.97 14.33
CA GLN A 86 -0.83 -8.11 13.83
C GLN A 86 0.60 -8.01 14.36
N ILE A 87 1.22 -9.13 14.69
CA ILE A 87 2.62 -9.20 15.06
C ILE A 87 3.42 -9.55 13.81
N SER A 88 4.31 -8.66 13.40
CA SER A 88 5.24 -8.91 12.30
C SER A 88 6.66 -8.94 12.85
N ARG A 89 7.45 -9.94 12.47
CA ARG A 89 8.83 -10.09 12.97
C ARG A 89 9.77 -10.56 11.87
N LYS A 90 11.03 -10.17 12.00
CA LYS A 90 12.17 -10.74 11.27
C LYS A 90 13.21 -11.15 12.31
N SER A 91 13.79 -12.33 12.15
CA SER A 91 14.85 -12.82 13.04
C SER A 91 16.17 -12.88 12.26
N VAL A 92 17.23 -12.48 12.92
CA VAL A 92 18.59 -12.48 12.41
C VAL A 92 19.49 -13.13 13.42
N ILE A 93 20.34 -14.06 12.98
CA ILE A 93 21.37 -14.69 13.80
C ILE A 93 22.70 -14.49 13.08
N VAL A 94 23.69 -13.96 13.79
CA VAL A 94 25.07 -13.79 13.31
C VAL A 94 25.99 -14.46 14.31
N SER A 95 26.92 -15.28 13.84
CA SER A 95 27.91 -15.91 14.73
C SER A 95 28.95 -14.88 15.18
N GLY A 96 29.39 -14.98 16.43
CA GLY A 96 30.41 -14.08 16.99
C GLY A 96 31.74 -14.14 16.22
N THR A 97 32.10 -15.29 15.68
CA THR A 97 33.30 -15.45 14.85
C THR A 97 33.17 -14.62 13.56
N LEU A 98 32.02 -14.68 12.87
CA LEU A 98 31.79 -13.88 11.67
C LEU A 98 31.81 -12.38 11.97
N ASP A 99 31.30 -11.96 13.12
CA ASP A 99 31.32 -10.54 13.49
C ASP A 99 32.71 -10.01 13.80
N SER A 100 33.61 -10.89 14.27
CA SER A 100 35.00 -10.57 14.62
C SER A 100 35.96 -10.55 13.44
N VAL A 101 35.63 -11.19 12.29
CA VAL A 101 36.48 -11.26 11.10
C VAL A 101 36.34 -9.98 10.27
N SER A 102 37.46 -9.50 9.71
CA SER A 102 37.44 -8.39 8.74
C SER A 102 36.64 -8.75 7.51
N LYS A 103 35.70 -7.89 7.14
CA LYS A 103 34.74 -8.10 6.03
C LYS A 103 34.84 -6.95 5.03
N ALA A 104 34.74 -7.25 3.74
CA ALA A 104 34.61 -6.24 2.72
C ALA A 104 33.20 -5.61 2.74
N GLY A 105 33.11 -4.32 2.58
CA GLY A 105 31.86 -3.55 2.40
C GLY A 105 31.04 -3.33 3.69
N ARG A 106 31.45 -3.86 4.84
CA ARG A 106 30.75 -3.65 6.11
C ARG A 106 31.63 -3.93 7.34
N ASN A 107 31.58 -3.06 8.31
CA ASN A 107 32.34 -3.20 9.55
C ASN A 107 31.64 -4.10 10.59
N ASN A 108 30.30 -4.01 10.67
CA ASN A 108 29.48 -4.76 11.63
C ASN A 108 28.40 -5.53 10.86
N GLU A 109 28.46 -6.85 10.96
CA GLU A 109 27.52 -7.73 10.27
C GLU A 109 26.13 -7.67 10.88
N LEU A 110 26.04 -7.66 12.22
CA LEU A 110 24.77 -7.63 12.91
C LEU A 110 23.99 -6.35 12.59
N ALA A 111 24.64 -5.19 12.65
CA ALA A 111 24.01 -3.90 12.34
C ALA A 111 23.52 -3.85 10.88
N TYR A 112 24.30 -4.37 9.95
CA TYR A 112 23.90 -4.47 8.55
C TYR A 112 22.64 -5.35 8.38
N GLN A 113 22.63 -6.53 8.98
CA GLN A 113 21.49 -7.45 8.89
C GLN A 113 20.22 -6.90 9.57
N ILE A 114 20.35 -6.19 10.69
CA ILE A 114 19.23 -5.49 11.35
C ILE A 114 18.65 -4.42 10.43
N SER A 115 19.50 -3.61 9.79
CA SER A 115 19.06 -2.59 8.84
C SER A 115 18.32 -3.20 7.65
N LYS A 116 18.84 -4.31 7.13
CA LYS A 116 18.21 -5.08 6.05
C LYS A 116 16.86 -5.65 6.49
N ALA A 117 16.81 -6.32 7.64
CA ALA A 117 15.59 -6.91 8.21
C ALA A 117 14.51 -5.85 8.47
N SER A 118 14.89 -4.63 8.89
CA SER A 118 13.95 -3.52 9.07
C SER A 118 13.27 -3.10 7.77
N LYS A 119 14.02 -3.05 6.67
CA LYS A 119 13.47 -2.75 5.34
C LYS A 119 12.55 -3.86 4.85
N GLU A 120 12.94 -5.10 5.07
CA GLU A 120 12.13 -6.28 4.73
C GLU A 120 10.82 -6.28 5.54
N LEU A 121 10.87 -5.97 6.84
CA LEU A 121 9.69 -5.90 7.69
C LEU A 121 8.69 -4.83 7.21
N LYS A 122 9.17 -3.65 6.81
CA LYS A 122 8.29 -2.61 6.22
C LYS A 122 7.59 -3.09 4.95
N ARG A 123 8.30 -3.82 4.10
CA ARG A 123 7.71 -4.40 2.87
C ARG A 123 6.64 -5.44 3.19
N ASP A 124 6.88 -6.29 4.18
CA ASP A 124 5.91 -7.30 4.64
C ASP A 124 4.65 -6.62 5.21
N MET A 125 4.82 -5.54 5.96
CA MET A 125 3.70 -4.73 6.48
C MET A 125 2.89 -4.10 5.34
N GLU A 126 3.54 -3.47 4.37
CA GLU A 126 2.88 -2.90 3.19
C GLU A 126 2.06 -3.95 2.44
N THR A 127 2.63 -5.14 2.22
CA THR A 127 1.95 -6.26 1.56
C THR A 127 0.75 -6.73 2.36
N SER A 128 0.86 -6.82 3.69
CA SER A 128 -0.24 -7.23 4.57
C SER A 128 -1.38 -6.22 4.59
N LEU A 129 -1.04 -4.93 4.61
CA LEU A 129 -2.02 -3.83 4.60
C LEU A 129 -2.81 -3.78 3.30
N THR A 130 -2.16 -4.01 2.16
CA THR A 130 -2.80 -3.95 0.82
C THR A 130 -3.39 -5.28 0.36
N ALA A 131 -3.26 -6.34 1.17
CA ALA A 131 -3.79 -7.66 0.85
C ALA A 131 -5.33 -7.72 0.93
N ASN A 132 -5.92 -8.63 0.15
CA ASN A 132 -7.32 -9.01 0.31
C ASN A 132 -7.44 -10.11 1.37
N GLN A 133 -7.50 -9.73 2.63
CA GLN A 133 -7.55 -10.67 3.74
C GLN A 133 -8.54 -10.26 4.82
N ALA A 134 -9.25 -11.23 5.36
CA ALA A 134 -10.08 -11.08 6.53
C ALA A 134 -9.23 -11.05 7.81
N PRO A 135 -9.69 -10.38 8.89
CA PRO A 135 -9.05 -10.45 10.19
C PRO A 135 -9.17 -11.84 10.79
N VAL A 136 -8.17 -12.23 11.57
CA VAL A 136 -8.18 -13.48 12.36
C VAL A 136 -7.92 -13.13 13.81
N THR A 137 -8.76 -13.65 14.71
CA THR A 137 -8.64 -13.38 16.15
C THR A 137 -7.31 -13.89 16.70
N GLY A 138 -6.86 -15.05 16.18
CA GLY A 138 -5.70 -15.75 16.69
C GLY A 138 -5.97 -16.48 18.00
N ASP A 139 -5.17 -17.50 18.24
CA ASP A 139 -5.11 -18.31 19.45
C ASP A 139 -3.65 -18.79 19.65
N ASP A 140 -3.40 -19.74 20.55
CA ASP A 140 -2.07 -20.29 20.83
C ASP A 140 -1.43 -21.00 19.62
N SER A 141 -2.22 -21.41 18.63
CA SER A 141 -1.79 -22.15 17.45
C SER A 141 -1.94 -21.33 16.16
N THR A 142 -2.83 -20.37 16.12
CA THR A 142 -3.18 -19.58 14.94
C THR A 142 -2.72 -18.12 15.11
N PRO A 143 -1.83 -17.60 14.24
CA PRO A 143 -1.40 -16.21 14.33
C PRO A 143 -2.56 -15.23 14.12
N ARG A 144 -2.63 -14.21 14.96
CA ARG A 144 -3.54 -13.07 14.78
C ARG A 144 -3.18 -12.30 13.52
N ARG A 145 -4.19 -11.89 12.74
CA ARG A 145 -4.03 -11.18 11.47
C ARG A 145 -4.99 -10.00 11.38
N LEU A 146 -4.52 -8.89 10.83
CA LEU A 146 -5.33 -7.71 10.53
C LEU A 146 -6.21 -7.92 9.29
N ALA A 147 -7.29 -7.17 9.19
CA ALA A 147 -8.06 -7.00 7.96
C ALA A 147 -7.30 -6.08 7.00
N GLY A 148 -7.08 -6.53 5.76
CA GLY A 148 -6.39 -5.73 4.75
C GLY A 148 -7.33 -4.71 4.08
N LEU A 149 -6.75 -3.81 3.28
CA LEU A 149 -7.44 -2.69 2.61
C LEU A 149 -8.73 -3.11 1.90
N GLU A 150 -8.70 -4.19 1.11
CA GLU A 150 -9.87 -4.62 0.34
C GLU A 150 -11.02 -5.14 1.21
N SER A 151 -10.76 -5.59 2.42
CA SER A 151 -11.79 -5.99 3.39
C SER A 151 -12.60 -4.80 3.93
N TRP A 152 -12.05 -3.59 3.85
CA TRP A 152 -12.71 -2.37 4.31
C TRP A 152 -13.55 -1.70 3.23
N ILE A 153 -13.24 -1.91 1.96
CA ILE A 153 -13.94 -1.31 0.82
C ILE A 153 -15.17 -2.16 0.50
N LYS A 154 -16.32 -1.74 1.01
CA LYS A 154 -17.62 -2.41 0.83
C LYS A 154 -18.44 -1.83 -0.32
N THR A 155 -18.37 -0.53 -0.52
CA THR A 155 -19.11 0.25 -1.52
C THR A 155 -18.16 0.95 -2.47
N ASN A 156 -18.67 1.65 -3.48
CA ASN A 156 -17.89 2.43 -4.44
C ASN A 156 -16.87 1.55 -5.18
N THR A 157 -17.37 0.48 -5.77
CA THR A 157 -16.53 -0.53 -6.39
C THR A 157 -16.96 -0.84 -7.80
N SER A 158 -15.96 -1.10 -8.66
CA SER A 158 -16.17 -1.63 -9.98
C SER A 158 -15.56 -3.04 -10.05
N LYS A 159 -16.35 -4.06 -9.78
CA LYS A 159 -15.92 -5.46 -9.75
C LYS A 159 -16.20 -6.18 -11.05
N GLY A 160 -15.42 -7.21 -11.34
CA GLY A 160 -15.65 -8.12 -12.45
C GLY A 160 -16.94 -8.92 -12.27
N GLY A 161 -17.50 -9.40 -13.36
CA GLY A 161 -18.69 -10.27 -13.35
C GLY A 161 -18.43 -11.62 -12.69
N GLY A 162 -19.42 -12.50 -12.77
CA GLY A 162 -19.38 -13.83 -12.16
C GLY A 162 -19.69 -13.79 -10.66
N SER A 163 -18.94 -14.55 -9.86
CA SER A 163 -19.13 -14.68 -8.42
C SER A 163 -18.48 -13.56 -7.58
N GLY A 164 -17.98 -12.49 -8.21
CA GLY A 164 -17.34 -11.37 -7.49
C GLY A 164 -18.29 -10.71 -6.50
N ALA A 165 -17.89 -10.60 -5.23
CA ALA A 165 -18.68 -9.99 -4.17
C ALA A 165 -17.82 -9.08 -3.29
N ASP A 166 -18.39 -7.93 -2.94
CA ASP A 166 -17.79 -7.02 -1.96
C ASP A 166 -17.96 -7.59 -0.55
N PRO A 167 -17.14 -7.16 0.41
CA PRO A 167 -17.31 -7.51 1.81
C PRO A 167 -18.72 -7.14 2.29
N THR A 168 -19.38 -8.03 3.00
CA THR A 168 -20.72 -7.78 3.56
C THR A 168 -20.69 -6.75 4.68
N THR A 169 -19.62 -6.79 5.47
CA THR A 169 -19.36 -5.84 6.54
C THR A 169 -17.90 -5.40 6.44
N SER A 170 -17.65 -4.11 6.51
CA SER A 170 -16.30 -3.54 6.43
C SER A 170 -15.39 -4.11 7.51
N GLY A 171 -14.20 -4.56 7.12
CA GLY A 171 -13.18 -5.09 8.01
C GLY A 171 -13.45 -6.48 8.60
N THR A 172 -14.49 -7.20 8.18
CA THR A 172 -14.81 -8.52 8.76
C THR A 172 -14.54 -9.70 7.84
N ASN A 173 -14.68 -9.53 6.56
CA ASN A 173 -14.46 -10.59 5.58
C ASN A 173 -13.71 -10.06 4.34
N ALA A 174 -12.95 -10.95 3.72
CA ALA A 174 -12.27 -10.65 2.48
C ALA A 174 -13.27 -10.49 1.33
N ARG A 175 -12.88 -9.69 0.33
CA ARG A 175 -13.61 -9.60 -0.93
C ARG A 175 -13.52 -10.93 -1.71
N THR A 176 -14.60 -11.33 -2.36
CA THR A 176 -14.55 -12.42 -3.34
C THR A 176 -14.20 -11.85 -4.70
N ASP A 177 -13.15 -12.38 -5.30
CA ASP A 177 -12.69 -11.95 -6.61
C ASP A 177 -13.66 -12.38 -7.71
N GLY A 178 -14.04 -11.44 -8.57
CA GLY A 178 -14.80 -11.72 -9.77
C GLY A 178 -13.93 -12.12 -10.96
N THR A 179 -14.55 -12.34 -12.11
CA THR A 179 -13.84 -12.58 -13.38
C THR A 179 -12.97 -11.38 -13.73
N GLN A 180 -11.69 -11.66 -14.00
CA GLN A 180 -10.74 -10.62 -14.38
C GLN A 180 -11.12 -10.00 -15.73
N ARG A 181 -10.99 -8.68 -15.82
CA ARG A 181 -11.32 -7.91 -17.01
C ARG A 181 -10.27 -6.81 -17.25
N ALA A 182 -10.28 -6.24 -18.44
CA ALA A 182 -9.42 -5.10 -18.75
C ALA A 182 -9.77 -3.89 -17.89
N PHE A 183 -8.76 -3.19 -17.42
CA PHE A 183 -8.91 -1.90 -16.74
C PHE A 183 -9.18 -0.81 -17.78
N THR A 184 -10.24 -0.05 -17.61
CA THR A 184 -10.65 1.01 -18.54
C THR A 184 -10.86 2.34 -17.82
N GLU A 185 -10.72 3.43 -18.55
CA GLU A 185 -10.95 4.78 -18.03
C GLU A 185 -12.40 4.96 -17.52
N ALA A 186 -13.37 4.35 -18.22
CA ALA A 186 -14.77 4.40 -17.80
C ALA A 186 -14.99 3.79 -16.40
N GLN A 187 -14.29 2.70 -16.08
CA GLN A 187 -14.37 2.08 -14.75
C GLN A 187 -13.76 2.98 -13.68
N LEU A 188 -12.66 3.66 -14.00
CA LEU A 188 -12.03 4.60 -13.09
C LEU A 188 -12.95 5.79 -12.79
N LYS A 189 -13.50 6.40 -13.84
CA LYS A 189 -14.44 7.52 -13.72
C LYS A 189 -15.70 7.13 -12.95
N ASP A 190 -16.22 5.92 -13.16
CA ASP A 190 -17.39 5.42 -12.43
C ASP A 190 -17.11 5.29 -10.93
N VAL A 191 -15.96 4.75 -10.53
CA VAL A 191 -15.58 4.64 -9.12
C VAL A 191 -15.36 6.02 -8.47
N ILE A 192 -14.71 6.94 -9.18
CA ILE A 192 -14.51 8.31 -8.68
C ILE A 192 -15.87 8.99 -8.47
N LYS A 193 -16.79 8.85 -9.44
CA LYS A 193 -18.14 9.38 -9.33
C LYS A 193 -18.88 8.79 -8.13
N GLN A 194 -18.83 7.47 -7.94
CA GLN A 194 -19.45 6.81 -6.78
C GLN A 194 -18.89 7.35 -5.45
N CYS A 195 -17.56 7.56 -5.36
CA CYS A 195 -16.94 8.15 -4.17
C CYS A 195 -17.46 9.56 -3.91
N TRP A 196 -17.59 10.38 -4.95
CA TRP A 196 -18.08 11.74 -4.83
C TRP A 196 -19.57 11.79 -4.44
N ASP A 197 -20.39 10.92 -5.03
CA ASP A 197 -21.84 10.82 -4.74
C ASP A 197 -22.08 10.50 -3.24
N GLU A 198 -21.17 9.74 -2.60
CA GLU A 198 -21.20 9.38 -1.18
C GLU A 198 -20.43 10.39 -0.28
N GLY A 199 -20.00 11.52 -0.85
CA GLY A 199 -19.35 12.60 -0.10
C GLY A 199 -17.85 12.42 0.14
N GLY A 200 -17.19 11.46 -0.52
CA GLY A 200 -15.75 11.29 -0.45
C GLY A 200 -14.98 12.23 -1.39
N ASP A 201 -13.76 12.60 -1.00
CA ASP A 201 -12.83 13.43 -1.78
C ASP A 201 -11.50 12.67 -1.99
N PRO A 202 -11.47 11.73 -2.96
CA PRO A 202 -10.28 10.94 -3.21
C PRO A 202 -9.17 11.78 -3.84
N SER A 203 -7.95 11.67 -3.31
CA SER A 203 -6.78 12.41 -3.79
C SER A 203 -5.64 11.52 -4.30
N MET A 204 -5.76 10.19 -4.14
CA MET A 204 -4.72 9.24 -4.54
C MET A 204 -5.30 8.06 -5.31
N ILE A 205 -4.65 7.72 -6.43
CA ILE A 205 -4.89 6.49 -7.18
C ILE A 205 -3.68 5.58 -6.99
N MET A 206 -3.84 4.47 -6.27
CA MET A 206 -2.79 3.48 -6.05
C MET A 206 -3.02 2.23 -6.87
N LEU A 207 -2.00 1.78 -7.61
CA LEU A 207 -2.11 0.64 -8.50
C LEU A 207 -0.78 -0.08 -8.76
N GLY A 208 -0.86 -1.33 -9.19
CA GLY A 208 0.30 -2.12 -9.58
C GLY A 208 0.88 -1.68 -10.93
N SER A 209 2.05 -2.22 -11.29
CA SER A 209 2.82 -1.84 -12.48
C SER A 209 2.02 -1.95 -13.79
N PHE A 210 1.32 -3.07 -13.99
CA PHE A 210 0.51 -3.29 -15.19
C PHE A 210 -0.61 -2.25 -15.33
N ASN A 211 -1.40 -2.05 -14.27
CA ASN A 211 -2.50 -1.07 -14.29
C ASN A 211 -1.98 0.37 -14.42
N LYS A 212 -0.77 0.67 -13.91
CA LYS A 212 -0.12 1.98 -14.10
C LYS A 212 0.17 2.24 -15.58
N GLN A 213 0.68 1.25 -16.32
CA GLN A 213 0.90 1.38 -17.76
C GLN A 213 -0.40 1.58 -18.52
N VAL A 214 -1.44 0.82 -18.16
CA VAL A 214 -2.78 0.97 -18.77
C VAL A 214 -3.35 2.37 -18.53
N LEU A 215 -3.27 2.86 -17.28
CA LEU A 215 -3.73 4.21 -16.92
C LEU A 215 -2.97 5.29 -17.69
N SER A 216 -1.67 5.13 -17.87
CA SER A 216 -0.86 6.05 -18.68
C SER A 216 -1.28 6.08 -20.16
N GLY A 217 -1.99 5.05 -20.62
CA GLY A 217 -2.58 4.99 -21.96
C GLY A 217 -3.97 5.63 -22.06
N PHE A 218 -4.59 6.05 -20.97
CA PHE A 218 -5.89 6.73 -21.01
C PHE A 218 -5.72 8.11 -21.65
N THR A 219 -6.55 8.39 -22.64
CA THR A 219 -6.44 9.62 -23.43
C THR A 219 -7.28 10.76 -22.89
N GLY A 220 -8.23 10.47 -21.99
CA GLY A 220 -9.21 11.49 -21.59
C GLY A 220 -9.91 12.06 -22.81
N GLY A 221 -10.49 13.20 -22.70
CA GLY A 221 -11.03 13.95 -23.83
C GLY A 221 -10.04 14.96 -24.44
N SER A 222 -8.78 14.96 -24.00
CA SER A 222 -7.80 16.00 -24.38
C SER A 222 -6.60 15.44 -25.12
N THR A 223 -6.17 16.15 -26.15
CA THR A 223 -4.88 15.96 -26.80
C THR A 223 -3.79 16.41 -25.82
N ARG A 224 -2.86 15.52 -25.46
CA ARG A 224 -1.67 15.89 -24.70
C ARG A 224 -0.79 16.80 -25.56
N PHE A 225 -0.83 18.07 -25.26
CA PHE A 225 0.19 19.01 -25.75
C PHE A 225 1.22 19.23 -24.65
N ASP A 226 2.34 18.53 -24.76
CA ASP A 226 3.53 18.91 -24.02
C ASP A 226 4.34 19.86 -24.91
N PRO A 227 4.72 21.07 -24.43
CA PRO A 227 5.54 21.96 -25.23
C PRO A 227 6.84 21.26 -25.60
N ALA A 228 7.11 21.15 -26.90
CA ALA A 228 8.23 20.38 -27.46
C ALA A 228 9.60 21.05 -27.22
N GLU A 229 9.74 21.89 -26.20
CA GLU A 229 10.98 22.61 -25.91
C GLU A 229 12.16 21.70 -25.54
N ASN A 230 11.91 20.47 -25.07
CA ASN A 230 13.00 19.59 -24.57
C ASN A 230 13.15 18.27 -25.33
N LYS A 231 12.52 18.07 -26.47
CA LYS A 231 12.59 16.80 -27.24
C LYS A 231 12.40 15.54 -26.38
N ARG A 232 11.54 15.61 -25.35
CA ARG A 232 11.24 14.49 -24.44
C ARG A 232 9.92 13.85 -24.81
N LEU A 233 9.91 12.52 -24.93
CA LEU A 233 8.69 11.74 -25.02
C LEU A 233 8.19 11.45 -23.58
N VAL A 234 7.10 12.08 -23.16
CA VAL A 234 6.48 11.84 -21.86
C VAL A 234 5.34 10.85 -22.03
N ALA A 235 5.53 9.63 -21.51
CA ALA A 235 4.53 8.56 -21.54
C ALA A 235 3.90 8.30 -20.16
N ALA A 236 4.38 8.96 -19.10
CA ALA A 236 3.89 8.75 -17.74
C ALA A 236 2.79 9.74 -17.37
N VAL A 237 1.80 9.28 -16.59
CA VAL A 237 0.77 10.11 -15.95
C VAL A 237 0.99 10.00 -14.44
N ASP A 238 1.41 11.07 -13.80
CA ASP A 238 1.60 11.13 -12.35
C ASP A 238 0.46 11.85 -11.64
N VAL A 239 -0.32 12.65 -12.37
CA VAL A 239 -1.55 13.29 -11.90
C VAL A 239 -2.66 12.99 -12.89
N TYR A 240 -3.79 12.53 -12.38
CA TYR A 240 -5.02 12.35 -13.14
C TYR A 240 -6.02 13.42 -12.72
N GLU A 241 -6.36 14.31 -13.63
CA GLU A 241 -7.41 15.32 -13.43
C GLU A 241 -8.75 14.75 -13.87
N SER A 242 -9.69 14.65 -12.95
CA SER A 242 -11.07 14.26 -13.18
C SER A 242 -12.00 15.47 -13.02
N ASP A 243 -13.27 15.29 -13.39
CA ASP A 243 -14.31 16.31 -13.17
C ASP A 243 -14.52 16.64 -11.67
N PHE A 244 -14.03 15.80 -10.78
CA PHE A 244 -14.20 15.90 -9.32
C PHE A 244 -12.92 16.26 -8.56
N GLY A 245 -11.82 16.53 -9.26
CA GLY A 245 -10.56 16.93 -8.67
C GLY A 245 -9.35 16.23 -9.28
N ALA A 246 -8.17 16.66 -8.85
CA ALA A 246 -6.89 16.12 -9.25
C ALA A 246 -6.42 15.03 -8.28
N MET A 247 -6.02 13.88 -8.80
CA MET A 247 -5.54 12.75 -8.02
C MET A 247 -4.12 12.38 -8.40
N THR A 248 -3.28 12.15 -7.38
CA THR A 248 -1.91 11.67 -7.57
C THR A 248 -1.90 10.18 -7.89
N VAL A 249 -1.19 9.77 -8.92
CA VAL A 249 -1.10 8.37 -9.36
C VAL A 249 0.17 7.72 -8.80
N VAL A 250 0.00 6.86 -7.83
CA VAL A 250 1.10 6.23 -7.08
C VAL A 250 1.24 4.75 -7.42
N PRO A 251 2.36 4.33 -8.03
CA PRO A 251 2.61 2.91 -8.27
C PRO A 251 3.03 2.20 -6.97
N ASN A 252 2.39 1.09 -6.64
CA ASN A 252 2.74 0.24 -5.51
C ASN A 252 3.11 -1.17 -5.98
N ARG A 253 4.34 -1.60 -5.68
CA ARG A 253 4.86 -2.92 -6.07
C ARG A 253 4.30 -4.06 -5.24
N PHE A 254 3.83 -3.77 -4.04
CA PHE A 254 3.35 -4.73 -3.05
C PHE A 254 1.83 -4.85 -3.03
N SER A 255 1.12 -3.99 -3.76
CA SER A 255 -0.32 -4.10 -3.94
C SER A 255 -0.69 -5.22 -4.91
N ARG A 256 -1.93 -5.69 -4.85
CA ARG A 256 -2.44 -6.71 -5.76
C ARG A 256 -2.45 -6.21 -7.20
N SER A 257 -1.85 -7.00 -8.11
CA SER A 257 -1.73 -6.62 -9.54
C SER A 257 -3.08 -6.50 -10.27
N ARG A 258 -4.13 -7.16 -9.74
CA ARG A 258 -5.47 -7.15 -10.34
C ARG A 258 -6.37 -6.01 -9.86
N SER A 259 -5.94 -5.24 -8.86
CA SER A 259 -6.74 -4.17 -8.24
C SER A 259 -6.13 -2.81 -8.54
N ALA A 260 -7.00 -1.80 -8.65
CA ALA A 260 -6.66 -0.39 -8.63
C ALA A 260 -7.48 0.26 -7.51
N TYR A 261 -6.87 1.12 -6.72
CA TYR A 261 -7.50 1.74 -5.57
C TYR A 261 -7.57 3.25 -5.77
N VAL A 262 -8.75 3.80 -5.55
CA VAL A 262 -8.99 5.24 -5.46
C VAL A 262 -9.18 5.55 -3.98
N LEU A 263 -8.27 6.31 -3.40
CA LEU A 263 -8.14 6.47 -1.96
C LEU A 263 -8.18 7.94 -1.54
N GLN A 264 -8.72 8.16 -0.37
CA GLN A 264 -8.63 9.39 0.39
C GLN A 264 -7.67 9.11 1.58
N PRO A 265 -6.38 9.46 1.51
CA PRO A 265 -5.36 9.03 2.47
C PRO A 265 -5.59 9.49 3.90
N ASP A 266 -6.22 10.65 4.10
CA ASP A 266 -6.56 11.22 5.41
C ASP A 266 -7.63 10.42 6.17
N MET A 267 -8.40 9.57 5.47
CA MET A 267 -9.36 8.65 6.09
C MET A 267 -8.75 7.29 6.48
N TRP A 268 -7.46 7.11 6.22
CA TRP A 268 -6.76 5.86 6.52
C TRP A 268 -5.66 6.09 7.55
N GLY A 269 -5.51 5.13 8.45
CA GLY A 269 -4.45 5.15 9.45
C GLY A 269 -3.93 3.75 9.77
N VAL A 270 -2.65 3.67 10.14
CA VAL A 270 -2.04 2.47 10.72
C VAL A 270 -1.80 2.71 12.20
N ALA A 271 -2.45 1.90 13.04
CA ALA A 271 -2.29 1.97 14.47
C ALA A 271 -1.24 0.96 14.96
N PHE A 272 -0.23 1.44 15.69
CA PHE A 272 0.83 0.63 16.27
C PHE A 272 0.56 0.38 17.75
N LEU A 273 0.50 -0.89 18.17
CA LEU A 273 0.45 -1.27 19.59
C LEU A 273 1.84 -1.20 20.22
N ARG A 274 2.86 -1.57 19.46
CA ARG A 274 4.28 -1.40 19.77
C ARG A 274 4.99 -0.99 18.50
N ASP A 275 5.83 0.00 18.64
CA ASP A 275 6.76 0.38 17.58
C ASP A 275 7.81 -0.68 17.34
N PHE A 276 8.63 -0.48 16.32
CA PHE A 276 9.75 -1.35 16.01
C PHE A 276 10.70 -1.46 17.21
N GLN A 277 10.92 -2.68 17.67
CA GLN A 277 11.81 -2.98 18.79
C GLN A 277 12.77 -4.12 18.42
N LEU A 278 14.02 -4.00 18.84
CA LEU A 278 14.99 -5.07 18.87
C LEU A 278 14.80 -5.85 20.18
N MET A 279 14.70 -7.16 20.08
CA MET A 279 14.61 -8.07 21.23
C MET A 279 15.90 -8.88 21.35
#